data_c8971bdb227252243f99332b899a4e59
#
_entry.id   c8971bdb227252243f99332b899a4e59
#
_cell.length_a   1.000
_cell.length_b   1.000
_cell.length_c   1.000
_cell.angle_alpha   90.00
_cell.angle_beta   90.00
_cell.angle_gamma   90.00
#
_symmetry.space_group_name_H-M   'P 1'
#
loop_
_entity.id
_entity.type
_entity.pdbx_description
1 polymer ?
#
loop_
_entity_poly.entity_id
_entity_poly.type
_entity_poly.pdbx_seq_one_letter_code
_entity_poly.pdbx_strand_id
1 'polypeptide(L)'
;MTRHKPGGSGRGARVAEQIHHELAEMVRSELKDPRVGLVTLTGVDLTPDYAYATVWFSVLPDDPATLELTLQGLRRAAGFLRSQLGRRVRIHTTPELRFVHDPSVGRGASMSALIDAANSVQARD
;
A
#
# COMPACT_ATOMS: atom_id res chain seq x y z
N MET A 1 10.98 3.76 -13.27
CA MET A 1 9.58 3.89 -13.22
C MET A 1 8.97 3.43 -11.93
N THR A 2 8.06 4.08 -11.42
CA THR A 2 7.42 3.72 -10.21
C THR A 2 5.96 3.52 -10.46
N ARG A 3 5.44 2.40 -10.00
CA ARG A 3 4.05 2.10 -10.22
C ARG A 3 3.14 2.96 -9.38
N HIS A 4 3.63 3.34 -8.22
CA HIS A 4 2.80 4.09 -7.29
C HIS A 4 3.23 5.54 -7.20
N LYS A 5 3.78 6.05 -8.28
CA LYS A 5 4.06 7.45 -8.32
C LYS A 5 2.74 8.21 -8.19
N PRO A 6 2.69 9.25 -7.39
CA PRO A 6 1.46 10.01 -7.23
C PRO A 6 0.94 10.46 -8.58
N GLY A 7 -0.32 10.22 -8.80
CA GLY A 7 -0.93 10.66 -10.02
C GLY A 7 -1.22 12.12 -9.87
N GLY A 8 -0.85 12.90 -10.74
CA GLY A 8 -1.16 14.28 -10.68
C GLY A 8 -0.37 14.99 -9.61
N SER A 9 -0.71 16.20 -9.41
CA SER A 9 -0.01 17.07 -8.50
C SER A 9 -1.02 17.82 -7.65
N GLY A 10 -0.53 18.71 -6.81
CA GLY A 10 -1.38 19.55 -6.02
C GLY A 10 -2.19 18.78 -4.99
N ARG A 11 -3.48 19.04 -4.97
CA ARG A 11 -4.33 18.52 -3.92
C ARG A 11 -4.38 17.00 -3.90
N GLY A 12 -4.53 16.40 -5.07
CA GLY A 12 -4.61 14.95 -5.12
C GLY A 12 -3.38 14.28 -4.55
N ALA A 13 -2.21 14.80 -4.87
CA ALA A 13 -0.98 14.24 -4.36
C ALA A 13 -0.87 14.43 -2.85
N ARG A 14 -1.31 15.57 -2.35
CA ARG A 14 -1.28 15.81 -0.91
C ARG A 14 -2.22 14.90 -0.16
N VAL A 15 -3.41 14.70 -0.71
CA VAL A 15 -4.37 13.81 -0.08
C VAL A 15 -3.84 12.39 -0.05
N ALA A 16 -3.25 11.93 -1.15
CA ALA A 16 -2.69 10.60 -1.20
C ALA A 16 -1.57 10.43 -0.17
N GLU A 17 -0.72 11.44 -0.02
CA GLU A 17 0.34 11.38 0.98
C GLU A 17 -0.22 11.37 2.39
N GLN A 18 -1.25 12.14 2.64
CA GLN A 18 -1.87 12.15 3.94
C GLN A 18 -2.51 10.81 4.25
N ILE A 19 -3.18 10.23 3.26
CA ILE A 19 -3.76 8.90 3.42
C ILE A 19 -2.66 7.88 3.72
N HIS A 20 -1.56 7.95 3.00
CA HIS A 20 -0.45 7.04 3.21
C HIS A 20 0.04 7.14 4.65
N HIS A 21 0.26 8.36 5.13
CA HIS A 21 0.77 8.56 6.48
C HIS A 21 -0.18 7.99 7.53
N GLU A 22 -1.47 8.29 7.40
CA GLU A 22 -2.44 7.84 8.38
C GLU A 22 -2.61 6.32 8.35
N LEU A 23 -2.65 5.75 7.15
CA LEU A 23 -2.78 4.30 7.06
C LEU A 23 -1.55 3.59 7.61
N ALA A 24 -0.37 4.13 7.36
CA ALA A 24 0.84 3.50 7.88
C ALA A 24 0.81 3.45 9.40
N GLU A 25 0.34 4.50 10.02
CA GLU A 25 0.21 4.52 11.47
C GLU A 25 -0.81 3.52 11.96
N MET A 26 -1.96 3.48 11.29
CA MET A 26 -3.02 2.57 11.72
C MET A 26 -2.63 1.12 11.54
N VAL A 27 -2.00 0.79 10.44
CA VAL A 27 -1.59 -0.58 10.21
C VAL A 27 -0.60 -1.02 11.27
N ARG A 28 0.34 -0.14 11.61
CA ARG A 28 1.34 -0.46 12.60
C ARG A 28 0.75 -0.70 13.97
N SER A 29 -0.26 0.09 14.35
CA SER A 29 -0.81 0.00 15.68
C SER A 29 -2.00 -0.93 15.80
N GLU A 30 -2.76 -1.12 14.73
CA GLU A 30 -4.01 -1.86 14.81
C GLU A 30 -3.93 -3.27 14.27
N LEU A 31 -3.06 -3.50 13.31
CA LEU A 31 -2.98 -4.82 12.69
C LEU A 31 -2.02 -5.69 13.47
N LYS A 32 -2.53 -6.38 14.47
CA LYS A 32 -1.70 -7.15 15.38
C LYS A 32 -1.91 -8.64 15.28
N ASP A 33 -2.37 -9.09 14.15
CA ASP A 33 -2.54 -10.53 13.91
C ASP A 33 -1.16 -11.16 13.76
N PRO A 34 -0.80 -12.13 14.59
CA PRO A 34 0.53 -12.74 14.51
C PRO A 34 0.79 -13.46 13.20
N ARG A 35 -0.25 -13.74 12.42
CA ARG A 35 -0.06 -14.38 11.12
C ARG A 35 0.39 -13.40 10.06
N VAL A 36 0.23 -12.13 10.34
CA VAL A 36 0.60 -11.07 9.41
C VAL A 36 2.07 -10.75 9.59
N GLY A 37 2.80 -10.67 8.50
CA GLY A 37 4.20 -10.32 8.59
C GLY A 37 4.39 -8.84 8.91
N LEU A 38 5.63 -8.42 8.94
CA LEU A 38 5.94 -7.03 9.17
C LEU A 38 5.59 -6.24 7.91
N VAL A 39 4.59 -5.41 8.00
CA VAL A 39 4.03 -4.70 6.84
C VAL A 39 4.54 -3.28 6.79
N THR A 40 4.97 -2.86 5.61
CA THR A 40 5.34 -1.48 5.34
C THR A 40 4.52 -0.98 4.16
N LEU A 41 3.83 0.13 4.34
CA LEU A 41 3.11 0.74 3.22
C LEU A 41 4.09 1.57 2.42
N THR A 42 4.17 1.30 1.13
CA THR A 42 5.17 1.94 0.28
C THR A 42 4.62 3.06 -0.57
N GLY A 43 3.32 3.16 -0.69
CA GLY A 43 2.74 4.25 -1.45
C GLY A 43 1.23 4.12 -1.56
N VAL A 44 0.60 5.20 -1.94
CA VAL A 44 -0.84 5.24 -2.13
C VAL A 44 -1.14 5.98 -3.43
N ASP A 45 -1.89 5.35 -4.30
CA ASP A 45 -2.36 5.96 -5.54
C ASP A 45 -3.86 6.17 -5.41
N LEU A 46 -4.29 7.40 -5.63
CA LEU A 46 -5.67 7.79 -5.45
C LEU A 46 -6.28 8.11 -6.81
N THR A 47 -7.47 7.55 -7.07
CA THR A 47 -8.14 7.87 -8.33
C THR A 47 -8.59 9.33 -8.32
N PRO A 48 -8.74 9.94 -9.51
CA PRO A 48 -9.09 11.37 -9.57
C PRO A 48 -10.39 11.71 -8.87
N ASP A 49 -11.34 10.79 -8.85
CA ASP A 49 -12.62 11.03 -8.17
C ASP A 49 -12.59 10.63 -6.70
N TYR A 50 -11.44 10.21 -6.20
CA TYR A 50 -11.25 9.81 -4.81
C TYR A 50 -12.05 8.58 -4.42
N ALA A 51 -12.51 7.82 -5.40
CA ALA A 51 -13.33 6.64 -5.11
C ALA A 51 -12.48 5.46 -4.63
N TYR A 52 -11.26 5.34 -5.13
CA TYR A 52 -10.42 4.19 -4.82
C TYR A 52 -9.00 4.63 -4.51
N ALA A 53 -8.43 3.96 -3.53
CA ALA A 53 -7.02 4.15 -3.18
C ALA A 53 -6.32 2.82 -3.30
N THR A 54 -5.31 2.75 -4.15
CA THR A 54 -4.46 1.57 -4.24
C THR A 54 -3.35 1.75 -3.22
N VAL A 55 -3.31 0.86 -2.25
CA VAL A 55 -2.36 0.94 -1.16
C VAL A 55 -1.29 -0.11 -1.38
N TRP A 56 -0.10 0.34 -1.74
CA TRP A 56 1.01 -0.55 -2.02
C TRP A 56 1.72 -0.91 -0.73
N PHE A 57 2.07 -2.17 -0.58
CA PHE A 57 2.73 -2.61 0.65
C PHE A 57 3.78 -3.66 0.38
N SER A 58 4.73 -3.74 1.28
CA SER A 58 5.70 -4.83 1.29
C SER A 58 5.58 -5.55 2.63
N VAL A 59 6.12 -6.75 2.69
CA VAL A 59 5.99 -7.58 3.88
C VAL A 59 7.29 -8.37 4.09
N LEU A 60 7.63 -8.59 5.35
CA LEU A 60 8.74 -9.44 5.74
C LEU A 60 8.23 -10.50 6.69
N PRO A 61 8.60 -11.74 6.50
CA PRO A 61 9.40 -12.28 5.39
C PRO A 61 8.63 -12.20 4.09
N ASP A 62 9.38 -12.12 3.01
CA ASP A 62 8.81 -11.93 1.69
C ASP A 62 8.63 -13.28 1.01
N ASP A 63 7.77 -14.09 1.53
CA ASP A 63 7.49 -15.39 0.95
C ASP A 63 5.99 -15.50 0.63
N PRO A 64 5.62 -16.42 -0.26
CA PRO A 64 4.22 -16.49 -0.70
C PRO A 64 3.23 -16.76 0.42
N ALA A 65 3.60 -17.58 1.39
CA ALA A 65 2.67 -17.91 2.46
C ALA A 65 2.42 -16.70 3.35
N THR A 66 3.48 -16.00 3.73
CA THR A 66 3.33 -14.82 4.56
C THR A 66 2.60 -13.73 3.81
N LEU A 67 2.89 -13.58 2.52
CA LEU A 67 2.20 -12.58 1.72
C LEU A 67 0.71 -12.85 1.67
N GLU A 68 0.34 -14.10 1.46
CA GLU A 68 -1.08 -14.44 1.37
C GLU A 68 -1.81 -14.14 2.67
N LEU A 69 -1.21 -14.54 3.79
CA LEU A 69 -1.83 -14.30 5.09
C LEU A 69 -1.91 -12.80 5.39
N THR A 70 -0.88 -12.07 5.01
CA THR A 70 -0.87 -10.64 5.22
C THR A 70 -1.97 -9.96 4.40
N LEU A 71 -2.12 -10.38 3.15
CA LEU A 71 -3.13 -9.79 2.30
C LEU A 71 -4.52 -10.08 2.84
N GLN A 72 -4.74 -11.30 3.33
CA GLN A 72 -6.02 -11.63 3.95
C GLN A 72 -6.28 -10.75 5.15
N GLY A 73 -5.27 -10.54 5.98
CA GLY A 73 -5.42 -9.69 7.15
C GLY A 73 -5.74 -8.25 6.79
N LEU A 74 -5.05 -7.71 5.80
CA LEU A 74 -5.31 -6.36 5.35
C LEU A 74 -6.72 -6.22 4.78
N ARG A 75 -7.14 -7.18 3.98
CA ARG A 75 -8.48 -7.15 3.41
C ARG A 75 -9.54 -7.23 4.49
N ARG A 76 -9.28 -8.04 5.49
CA ARG A 76 -10.23 -8.17 6.60
C ARG A 76 -10.33 -6.88 7.39
N ALA A 77 -9.22 -6.16 7.51
CA ALA A 77 -9.20 -4.91 8.25
C ALA A 77 -9.62 -3.70 7.40
N ALA A 78 -9.81 -3.88 6.10
CA ALA A 78 -10.01 -2.75 5.20
C ALA A 78 -11.19 -1.86 5.60
N GLY A 79 -12.29 -2.48 6.01
CA GLY A 79 -13.46 -1.69 6.40
C GLY A 79 -13.19 -0.82 7.61
N PHE A 80 -12.54 -1.40 8.61
CA PHE A 80 -12.19 -0.65 9.80
C PHE A 80 -11.19 0.47 9.46
N LEU A 81 -10.19 0.16 8.66
CA LEU A 81 -9.20 1.16 8.29
C LEU A 81 -9.83 2.30 7.51
N ARG A 82 -10.75 1.97 6.61
CA ARG A 82 -11.44 2.99 5.84
C ARG A 82 -12.26 3.88 6.75
N SER A 83 -12.96 3.29 7.70
CA SER A 83 -13.78 4.04 8.63
C SER A 83 -12.92 5.00 9.46
N GLN A 84 -11.80 4.52 9.96
CA GLN A 84 -10.90 5.36 10.74
C GLN A 84 -10.27 6.45 9.87
N LEU A 85 -9.95 6.10 8.63
CA LEU A 85 -9.37 7.08 7.72
C LEU A 85 -10.31 8.25 7.51
N GLY A 86 -11.59 7.98 7.39
CA GLY A 86 -12.58 9.03 7.21
C GLY A 86 -12.63 10.01 8.36
N ARG A 87 -12.18 9.60 9.53
CA ARG A 87 -12.14 10.49 10.69
C ARG A 87 -10.86 11.29 10.76
N ARG A 88 -9.82 10.84 10.09
CA ARG A 88 -8.51 11.46 10.19
C ARG A 88 -8.16 12.37 9.02
N VAL A 89 -8.75 12.11 7.86
CA VAL A 89 -8.46 12.87 6.66
C VAL A 89 -9.75 13.49 6.17
N ARG A 90 -9.72 14.79 5.99
CA ARG A 90 -10.91 15.51 5.55
C ARG A 90 -10.99 15.52 4.04
N ILE A 91 -11.86 14.66 3.53
CA ILE A 91 -12.11 14.58 2.10
C ILE A 91 -13.58 14.28 1.93
N HIS A 92 -14.11 14.66 0.79
CA HIS A 92 -15.51 14.43 0.51
C HIS A 92 -15.89 12.98 0.56
N THR A 93 -15.05 12.16 -0.04
CA THR A 93 -15.32 10.75 -0.17
C THR A 93 -14.13 10.00 0.37
N THR A 94 -14.38 9.11 1.33
CA THR A 94 -13.32 8.26 1.81
C THR A 94 -13.17 7.12 0.82
N PRO A 95 -12.00 6.96 0.22
CA PRO A 95 -11.84 5.96 -0.85
C PRO A 95 -11.90 4.55 -0.31
N GLU A 96 -12.31 3.66 -1.19
CA GLU A 96 -12.22 2.25 -0.92
C GLU A 96 -10.76 1.83 -1.01
N LEU A 97 -10.30 1.06 -0.04
CA LEU A 97 -8.88 0.69 0.03
C LEU A 97 -8.65 -0.63 -0.69
N ARG A 98 -7.67 -0.64 -1.57
CA ARG A 98 -7.27 -1.82 -2.30
C ARG A 98 -5.79 -2.06 -2.03
N PHE A 99 -5.48 -3.16 -1.39
CA PHE A 99 -4.11 -3.48 -1.01
C PHE A 99 -3.43 -4.30 -2.08
N VAL A 100 -2.28 -3.83 -2.53
CA VAL A 100 -1.53 -4.49 -3.59
C VAL A 100 -0.09 -4.64 -3.15
N HIS A 101 0.44 -5.83 -3.31
CA HIS A 101 1.83 -6.10 -2.95
C HIS A 101 2.78 -5.36 -3.87
N ASP A 102 3.75 -4.69 -3.29
CA ASP A 102 4.76 -3.96 -4.02
C ASP A 102 6.07 -4.73 -3.92
N PRO A 103 6.44 -5.45 -4.95
CA PRO A 103 7.66 -6.25 -4.90
C PRO A 103 8.93 -5.44 -4.93
N SER A 104 8.85 -4.16 -5.30
CA SER A 104 10.06 -3.37 -5.50
C SER A 104 10.85 -3.20 -4.20
N VAL A 105 10.16 -3.10 -3.06
CA VAL A 105 10.85 -2.93 -1.79
C VAL A 105 11.58 -4.21 -1.39
N GLY A 106 10.89 -5.34 -1.51
CA GLY A 106 11.53 -6.62 -1.20
C GLY A 106 12.70 -6.90 -2.09
N ARG A 107 12.57 -6.55 -3.34
CA ARG A 107 13.66 -6.78 -4.28
C ARG A 107 14.77 -5.77 -4.12
N GLY A 108 14.48 -4.65 -3.50
CA GLY A 108 15.49 -3.66 -3.26
C GLY A 108 16.61 -4.20 -2.40
N ALA A 109 16.32 -5.21 -1.60
CA ALA A 109 17.33 -5.82 -0.77
C ALA A 109 18.38 -6.53 -1.61
N SER A 110 18.02 -6.93 -2.82
CA SER A 110 18.98 -7.51 -3.75
C SER A 110 18.96 -6.65 -5.00
N MET A 111 19.63 -5.57 -4.91
CA MET A 111 19.57 -4.53 -5.90
C MET A 111 19.85 -5.01 -7.30
N SER A 112 20.85 -5.84 -7.45
CA SER A 112 21.19 -6.33 -8.77
C SER A 112 20.02 -7.06 -9.40
N ALA A 113 19.42 -7.91 -8.63
CA ALA A 113 18.27 -8.65 -9.12
C ALA A 113 17.15 -7.71 -9.47
N LEU A 114 17.00 -6.66 -8.71
CA LEU A 114 15.98 -5.70 -8.99
C LEU A 114 16.16 -5.06 -10.34
N ILE A 115 17.36 -4.69 -10.67
CA ILE A 115 17.64 -4.09 -11.95
C ILE A 115 17.27 -5.03 -13.07
N ASP A 116 17.67 -6.27 -12.95
CA ASP A 116 17.33 -7.25 -13.96
C ASP A 116 15.85 -7.44 -14.05
N ALA A 117 15.20 -7.50 -12.92
CA ALA A 117 13.79 -7.69 -12.91
C ALA A 117 13.05 -6.52 -13.51
N ALA A 118 13.54 -5.33 -13.29
CA ALA A 118 12.89 -4.16 -13.83
C ALA A 118 12.90 -4.18 -15.34
N ASN A 119 13.92 -4.74 -15.89
CA ASN A 119 14.00 -4.83 -17.34
C ASN A 119 13.11 -5.91 -17.88
N SER A 120 12.91 -6.93 -17.13
CA SER A 120 12.11 -8.00 -17.61
C SER A 120 10.71 -7.86 -17.13
N VAL A 121 10.54 -7.18 -16.16
CA VAL A 121 9.34 -7.14 -15.58
C VAL A 121 8.54 -6.18 -15.90
N GLN A 122 8.84 -5.71 -16.18
CA GLN A 122 8.20 -5.05 -16.20
C GLN A 122 7.34 -5.61 -16.41
N ALA A 123 7.47 -6.18 -16.62
CA ALA A 123 6.70 -6.74 -16.65
C ALA A 123 5.85 -7.14 -15.74
N ARG A 124 5.51 -7.20 -15.26
CA ARG A 124 4.76 -7.37 -14.48
C ARG A 124 3.94 -6.89 -14.17
N ASP A 125 3.82 -6.41 -14.34
CA ASP A 125 3.17 -5.95 -14.19
C ASP A 125 2.68 -5.84 -14.32
#